data_8cf386c649d9d96d3dbf0bcfb9418f90
#
_entry.id   8cf386c649d9d96d3dbf0bcfb9418f90
#
_cell.length_a   1.000
_cell.length_b   1.000
_cell.length_c   1.000
_cell.angle_alpha   90.00
_cell.angle_beta   90.00
_cell.angle_gamma   90.00
#
_symmetry.space_group_name_H-M   'P 1'
#
loop_
_entity.id
_entity.type
_entity.pdbx_description
1 polymer ?
#
loop_
_entity_poly.entity_id
_entity_poly.type
_entity_poly.pdbx_seq_one_letter_code
_entity_poly.pdbx_strand_id
1 'polypeptide(L)'
;MKVIIIRHGTVDFDWERTYSSGEFDRACDRYDKAPIIRMSYDIPFINAQQIYVSALPRTQDTAKEIFGNKDFICTEFINEVPLGSSFNCKIKLPLWFWNITGRLQWFLNIKRQVESRKETRSRGRKFVELLNAAGCDSAVVTHGFYMHTLVKELQKAGFRITKSMRNYKNGDYVVAEKYVARRWKF
;
A
#
# COMPACT_ATOMS: atom_id res chain seq x y z
N MET A 1 9.19 -16.29 10.74
CA MET A 1 8.31 -15.13 10.64
C MET A 1 7.72 -15.06 9.24
N LYS A 2 6.41 -15.04 9.15
CA LYS A 2 5.64 -14.96 7.90
C LYS A 2 4.84 -13.65 7.89
N VAL A 3 4.86 -12.94 6.78
CA VAL A 3 4.11 -11.69 6.58
C VAL A 3 3.25 -11.84 5.33
N ILE A 4 1.95 -11.62 5.48
CA ILE A 4 1.04 -11.52 4.34
C ILE A 4 0.73 -10.05 4.08
N ILE A 5 0.97 -9.58 2.86
CA ILE A 5 0.71 -8.22 2.43
C ILE A 5 -0.48 -8.25 1.48
N ILE A 6 -1.54 -7.54 1.83
CA ILE A 6 -2.82 -7.58 1.14
C ILE A 6 -3.11 -6.19 0.57
N ARG A 7 -3.50 -6.11 -0.69
CA ARG A 7 -4.05 -4.88 -1.27
C ARG A 7 -5.49 -4.72 -0.81
N HIS A 8 -5.86 -3.49 -0.39
CA HIS A 8 -7.24 -3.15 -0.05
C HIS A 8 -8.24 -3.54 -1.13
N GLY A 9 -9.51 -3.71 -0.75
CA GLY A 9 -10.65 -4.01 -1.62
C GLY A 9 -10.92 -2.92 -2.67
N THR A 10 -11.85 -3.17 -3.55
CA THR A 10 -12.24 -2.22 -4.59
C THR A 10 -12.89 -0.99 -3.95
N VAL A 11 -12.40 0.19 -4.31
CA VAL A 11 -12.96 1.46 -3.83
C VAL A 11 -14.20 1.81 -4.64
N ASP A 12 -15.25 2.23 -3.95
CA ASP A 12 -16.49 2.73 -4.56
C ASP A 12 -16.29 4.17 -5.04
N PHE A 13 -15.69 4.30 -6.22
CA PHE A 13 -15.35 5.58 -6.79
C PHE A 13 -15.27 5.53 -8.33
N ASP A 14 -16.02 6.40 -8.97
CA ASP A 14 -16.00 6.55 -10.42
C ASP A 14 -15.07 7.68 -10.85
N TRP A 15 -14.04 7.32 -11.60
CA TRP A 15 -13.11 8.26 -12.22
C TRP A 15 -13.70 8.83 -13.51
N GLU A 16 -13.68 10.16 -13.66
CA GLU A 16 -13.96 10.80 -14.95
C GLU A 16 -12.84 10.52 -15.96
N ARG A 17 -13.15 10.69 -17.24
CA ARG A 17 -12.17 10.45 -18.31
C ARG A 17 -11.10 11.54 -18.39
N THR A 18 -11.45 12.76 -18.04
CA THR A 18 -10.58 13.95 -18.17
C THR A 18 -10.72 14.87 -16.99
N TYR A 19 -9.62 15.54 -16.61
CA TYR A 19 -9.54 16.48 -15.50
C TYR A 19 -8.63 17.67 -15.82
N SER A 20 -8.97 18.86 -15.37
CA SER A 20 -7.97 19.90 -15.12
C SER A 20 -7.11 19.53 -13.90
N SER A 21 -5.98 20.19 -13.67
CA SER A 21 -5.12 19.89 -12.53
C SER A 21 -5.85 19.93 -11.18
N GLY A 22 -6.62 21.00 -10.93
CA GLY A 22 -7.36 21.14 -9.68
C GLY A 22 -8.52 20.16 -9.52
N GLU A 23 -9.17 19.73 -10.62
CA GLU A 23 -10.18 18.68 -10.57
C GLU A 23 -9.56 17.33 -10.25
N PHE A 24 -8.38 17.04 -10.85
CA PHE A 24 -7.65 15.80 -10.58
C PHE A 24 -7.22 15.69 -9.12
N ASP A 25 -6.63 16.76 -8.55
CA ASP A 25 -6.20 16.78 -7.16
C ASP A 25 -7.40 16.56 -6.22
N ARG A 26 -8.54 17.23 -6.44
CA ARG A 26 -9.77 16.98 -5.67
C ARG A 26 -10.34 15.57 -5.86
N ALA A 27 -10.20 14.99 -7.05
CA ALA A 27 -10.62 13.61 -7.29
C ALA A 27 -9.75 12.61 -6.51
N CYS A 28 -8.43 12.83 -6.44
CA CYS A 28 -7.53 12.03 -5.60
C CYS A 28 -7.93 12.11 -4.11
N ASP A 29 -8.21 13.33 -3.60
CA ASP A 29 -8.65 13.51 -2.21
C ASP A 29 -9.98 12.81 -1.91
N ARG A 30 -10.93 12.81 -2.87
CA ARG A 30 -12.21 12.10 -2.73
C ARG A 30 -12.01 10.59 -2.76
N TYR A 31 -11.17 10.10 -3.68
CA TYR A 31 -10.82 8.68 -3.76
C TYR A 31 -10.20 8.16 -2.46
N ASP A 32 -9.34 8.96 -1.82
CA ASP A 32 -8.70 8.56 -0.57
C ASP A 32 -9.68 8.42 0.61
N LYS A 33 -10.83 9.09 0.53
CA LYS A 33 -11.90 9.07 1.54
C LYS A 33 -13.06 8.12 1.19
N ALA A 34 -13.09 7.61 -0.04
CA ALA A 34 -14.19 6.77 -0.51
C ALA A 34 -14.20 5.39 0.17
N PRO A 35 -15.38 4.80 0.43
CA PRO A 35 -15.53 3.48 1.01
C PRO A 35 -15.09 2.40 0.01
N ILE A 36 -15.05 1.14 0.48
CA ILE A 36 -14.87 -0.02 -0.40
C ILE A 36 -16.20 -0.67 -0.74
N ILE A 37 -16.25 -1.32 -1.90
CA ILE A 37 -17.32 -2.24 -2.27
C ILE A 37 -17.04 -3.57 -1.59
N ARG A 38 -18.03 -4.15 -0.94
CA ARG A 38 -17.92 -5.50 -0.35
C ARG A 38 -17.51 -6.52 -1.39
N MET A 39 -16.52 -7.33 -1.06
CA MET A 39 -16.03 -8.39 -1.92
C MET A 39 -15.54 -9.59 -1.11
N SER A 40 -15.43 -10.75 -1.76
CA SER A 40 -14.78 -11.92 -1.16
C SER A 40 -13.27 -11.85 -1.38
N TYR A 41 -12.49 -12.30 -0.39
CA TYR A 41 -11.04 -12.33 -0.44
C TYR A 41 -10.54 -13.79 -0.39
N ASP A 42 -9.85 -14.22 -1.44
CA ASP A 42 -9.18 -15.53 -1.48
C ASP A 42 -7.78 -15.41 -0.87
N ILE A 43 -7.73 -15.28 0.46
CA ILE A 43 -6.50 -15.08 1.21
C ILE A 43 -6.22 -16.35 2.04
N PRO A 44 -5.01 -16.92 1.99
CA PRO A 44 -4.68 -18.09 2.78
C PRO A 44 -4.78 -17.78 4.28
N PHE A 45 -5.21 -18.75 5.03
CA PHE A 45 -5.23 -18.62 6.49
C PHE A 45 -3.84 -18.29 7.02
N ILE A 46 -3.78 -17.28 7.85
CA ILE A 46 -2.61 -16.89 8.61
C ILE A 46 -3.02 -16.63 10.06
N ASN A 47 -2.30 -17.25 11.00
CA ASN A 47 -2.46 -16.92 12.42
C ASN A 47 -1.61 -15.68 12.73
N ALA A 48 -2.02 -14.53 12.16
CA ALA A 48 -1.34 -13.26 12.37
C ALA A 48 -1.49 -12.82 13.83
N GLN A 49 -0.36 -12.58 14.49
CA GLN A 49 -0.30 -12.04 15.85
C GLN A 49 -0.45 -10.51 15.85
N GLN A 50 -0.08 -9.88 14.74
CA GLN A 50 -0.26 -8.45 14.52
C GLN A 50 -0.87 -8.19 13.14
N ILE A 51 -1.81 -7.24 13.09
CA ILE A 51 -2.46 -6.82 11.85
C ILE A 51 -2.23 -5.32 11.68
N TYR A 52 -1.47 -4.96 10.65
CA TYR A 52 -1.18 -3.58 10.33
C TYR A 52 -2.10 -3.07 9.23
N VAL A 53 -2.61 -1.86 9.41
CA VAL A 53 -3.42 -1.16 8.41
C VAL A 53 -2.85 0.24 8.16
N SER A 54 -3.05 0.78 6.97
CA SER A 54 -2.70 2.17 6.70
C SER A 54 -3.70 3.12 7.36
N ALA A 55 -3.35 4.41 7.42
CA ALA A 55 -4.24 5.44 7.93
C ALA A 55 -5.45 5.71 7.00
N LEU A 56 -5.46 5.19 5.76
CA LEU A 56 -6.55 5.41 4.82
C LEU A 56 -7.72 4.44 5.07
N PRO A 57 -8.98 4.92 5.08
CA PRO A 57 -10.17 4.14 5.49
C PRO A 57 -10.30 2.79 4.77
N ARG A 58 -10.06 2.75 3.45
CA ARG A 58 -10.20 1.54 2.62
C ARG A 58 -9.38 0.35 3.10
N THR A 59 -8.22 0.57 3.75
CA THR A 59 -7.43 -0.55 4.31
C THR A 59 -7.99 -1.04 5.63
N GLN A 60 -8.54 -0.14 6.43
CA GLN A 60 -9.19 -0.47 7.71
C GLN A 60 -10.48 -1.25 7.46
N ASP A 61 -11.29 -0.82 6.48
CA ASP A 61 -12.52 -1.51 6.12
C ASP A 61 -12.23 -2.89 5.52
N THR A 62 -11.22 -2.99 4.64
CA THR A 62 -10.74 -4.29 4.12
C THR A 62 -10.28 -5.22 5.26
N ALA A 63 -9.53 -4.69 6.22
CA ALA A 63 -9.08 -5.50 7.36
C ALA A 63 -10.24 -6.00 8.21
N LYS A 64 -11.28 -5.19 8.42
CA LYS A 64 -12.51 -5.61 9.11
C LYS A 64 -13.25 -6.72 8.35
N GLU A 65 -13.34 -6.63 7.03
CA GLU A 65 -13.97 -7.68 6.21
C GLU A 65 -13.21 -9.00 6.28
N ILE A 66 -11.87 -8.98 6.31
CA ILE A 66 -11.03 -10.18 6.31
C ILE A 66 -10.86 -10.78 7.71
N PHE A 67 -10.61 -9.95 8.72
CA PHE A 67 -10.19 -10.38 10.06
C PHE A 67 -11.27 -10.17 11.14
N GLY A 68 -12.41 -9.55 10.79
CA GLY A 68 -13.46 -9.21 11.75
C GLY A 68 -13.03 -8.11 12.72
N ASN A 69 -13.53 -8.18 13.97
CA ASN A 69 -13.29 -7.18 15.02
C ASN A 69 -12.00 -7.45 15.80
N LYS A 70 -10.89 -7.72 15.10
CA LYS A 70 -9.56 -7.82 15.74
C LYS A 70 -8.96 -6.43 15.92
N ASP A 71 -7.99 -6.32 16.82
CA ASP A 71 -7.22 -5.10 17.00
C ASP A 71 -6.28 -4.88 15.80
N PHE A 72 -6.26 -3.66 15.27
CA PHE A 72 -5.42 -3.25 14.16
C PHE A 72 -4.42 -2.20 14.61
N ILE A 73 -3.18 -2.34 14.15
CA ILE A 73 -2.13 -1.34 14.34
C ILE A 73 -2.15 -0.40 13.13
N CYS A 74 -2.70 0.80 13.31
CA CYS A 74 -2.72 1.81 12.27
C CYS A 74 -1.36 2.50 12.16
N THR A 75 -0.83 2.61 10.94
CA THR A 75 0.46 3.27 10.69
C THR A 75 0.51 3.95 9.32
N GLU A 76 1.07 5.17 9.30
CA GLU A 76 1.28 5.93 8.06
C GLU A 76 2.43 5.38 7.20
N PHE A 77 3.29 4.54 7.77
CA PHE A 77 4.40 3.95 7.02
C PHE A 77 3.95 3.11 5.82
N ILE A 78 2.72 2.62 5.82
CA ILE A 78 2.14 1.81 4.76
C ILE A 78 0.99 2.50 4.01
N ASN A 79 0.85 3.82 4.11
CA ASN A 79 -0.07 4.59 3.29
C ASN A 79 0.26 4.45 1.80
N GLU A 80 -0.74 4.70 0.94
CA GLU A 80 -0.50 4.79 -0.51
C GLU A 80 0.51 5.92 -0.80
N VAL A 81 1.20 5.79 -1.91
CA VAL A 81 2.02 6.87 -2.43
C VAL A 81 1.10 7.94 -2.99
N PRO A 82 1.07 9.15 -2.40
CA PRO A 82 0.21 10.21 -2.86
C PRO A 82 0.41 10.50 -4.34
N LEU A 83 -0.66 10.90 -5.00
CA LEU A 83 -0.61 11.30 -6.40
C LEU A 83 -1.31 12.63 -6.55
N GLY A 84 -0.61 13.59 -7.15
CA GLY A 84 -1.13 14.91 -7.49
C GLY A 84 -0.86 15.26 -8.95
N SER A 85 -1.48 16.34 -9.40
CA SER A 85 -1.27 16.86 -10.75
C SER A 85 0.19 17.24 -10.98
N SER A 86 0.71 16.93 -12.16
CA SER A 86 2.13 17.16 -12.49
C SER A 86 2.47 18.61 -12.77
N PHE A 87 1.49 19.45 -13.10
CA PHE A 87 1.61 20.90 -13.28
C PHE A 87 0.23 21.57 -13.21
N ASN A 88 0.21 22.90 -13.08
CA ASN A 88 -1.04 23.65 -13.06
C ASN A 88 -1.58 23.81 -14.48
N CYS A 89 -2.80 23.31 -14.72
CA CYS A 89 -3.46 23.40 -16.02
C CYS A 89 -4.97 23.52 -15.87
N LYS A 90 -5.58 24.49 -16.57
CA LYS A 90 -7.04 24.66 -16.62
C LYS A 90 -7.70 23.77 -17.69
N ILE A 91 -6.93 23.31 -18.67
CA ILE A 91 -7.41 22.43 -19.74
C ILE A 91 -7.60 21.02 -19.17
N LYS A 92 -8.67 20.35 -19.53
CA LYS A 92 -8.93 18.95 -19.12
C LYS A 92 -8.06 18.01 -19.93
N LEU A 93 -7.20 17.29 -19.25
CA LEU A 93 -6.34 16.24 -19.80
C LEU A 93 -6.83 14.86 -19.38
N PRO A 94 -6.55 13.80 -20.16
CA PRO A 94 -6.98 12.44 -19.84
C PRO A 94 -6.46 11.96 -18.48
N LEU A 95 -7.25 11.17 -17.76
CA LEU A 95 -6.86 10.57 -16.48
C LEU A 95 -5.51 9.84 -16.54
N TRP A 96 -5.28 9.05 -17.60
CA TRP A 96 -4.02 8.33 -17.77
C TRP A 96 -2.80 9.25 -17.84
N PHE A 97 -2.97 10.47 -18.40
CA PHE A 97 -1.89 11.45 -18.49
C PHE A 97 -1.43 11.90 -17.08
N TRP A 98 -2.37 12.26 -16.20
CA TRP A 98 -2.07 12.64 -14.82
C TRP A 98 -1.41 11.50 -14.05
N ASN A 99 -1.92 10.27 -14.22
CA ASN A 99 -1.37 9.08 -13.59
C ASN A 99 0.10 8.83 -14.01
N ILE A 100 0.39 8.87 -15.30
CA ILE A 100 1.74 8.61 -15.82
C ILE A 100 2.70 9.72 -15.40
N THR A 101 2.33 10.98 -15.65
CA THR A 101 3.23 12.12 -15.40
C THR A 101 3.47 12.33 -13.91
N GLY A 102 2.46 12.16 -13.06
CA GLY A 102 2.64 12.23 -11.62
C GLY A 102 3.54 11.10 -11.09
N ARG A 103 3.36 9.86 -11.56
CA ARG A 103 4.24 8.73 -11.19
C ARG A 103 5.67 8.89 -11.72
N LEU A 104 5.84 9.49 -12.90
CA LEU A 104 7.17 9.83 -13.42
C LEU A 104 7.87 10.87 -12.55
N GLN A 105 7.16 11.91 -12.13
CA GLN A 105 7.69 12.92 -11.21
C GLN A 105 8.09 12.31 -9.86
N TRP A 106 7.25 11.43 -9.30
CA TRP A 106 7.59 10.67 -8.09
C TRP A 106 8.88 9.86 -8.30
N PHE A 107 8.99 9.15 -9.42
CA PHE A 107 10.16 8.33 -9.74
C PHE A 107 11.45 9.15 -9.84
N LEU A 108 11.36 10.34 -10.44
CA LEU A 108 12.47 11.29 -10.61
C LEU A 108 12.72 12.16 -9.37
N ASN A 109 11.96 11.98 -8.29
CA ASN A 109 12.04 12.76 -7.05
C ASN A 109 11.79 14.25 -7.27
N ILE A 110 10.88 14.63 -8.16
CA ILE A 110 10.51 16.02 -8.42
C ILE A 110 9.60 16.50 -7.28
N LYS A 111 9.96 17.65 -6.67
CA LYS A 111 9.28 18.24 -5.50
C LYS A 111 7.80 18.62 -5.71
N ARG A 112 7.29 18.58 -6.93
CA ARG A 112 5.87 18.84 -7.22
C ARG A 112 4.96 17.81 -6.57
N GLN A 113 5.38 16.54 -6.52
CA GLN A 113 4.66 15.49 -5.83
C GLN A 113 4.86 15.61 -4.31
N VAL A 114 3.81 15.31 -3.55
CA VAL A 114 3.79 15.37 -2.07
C VAL A 114 4.86 14.46 -1.46
N GLU A 115 5.12 13.32 -2.10
CA GLU A 115 6.13 12.35 -1.66
C GLU A 115 7.01 11.96 -2.86
N SER A 116 8.29 11.82 -2.63
CA SER A 116 9.27 11.33 -3.60
C SER A 116 9.49 9.82 -3.44
N ARG A 117 10.05 9.19 -4.48
CA ARG A 117 10.46 7.77 -4.41
C ARG A 117 11.44 7.49 -3.27
N LYS A 118 12.33 8.45 -2.97
CA LYS A 118 13.30 8.32 -1.86
C LYS A 118 12.61 8.28 -0.51
N GLU A 119 11.61 9.13 -0.31
CA GLU A 119 10.80 9.19 0.92
C GLU A 119 9.94 7.93 1.08
N THR A 120 9.26 7.49 0.00
CA THR A 120 8.49 6.23 0.00
C THR A 120 9.37 5.04 0.43
N ARG A 121 10.60 4.95 -0.12
CA ARG A 121 11.55 3.90 0.29
C ARG A 121 11.99 4.03 1.74
N SER A 122 12.19 5.25 2.23
CA SER A 122 12.58 5.50 3.61
C SER A 122 11.52 5.01 4.59
N ARG A 123 10.23 5.37 4.36
CA ARG A 123 9.14 4.88 5.22
C ARG A 123 8.93 3.37 5.09
N GLY A 124 9.13 2.79 3.89
CA GLY A 124 9.09 1.35 3.69
C GLY A 124 10.14 0.61 4.51
N ARG A 125 11.39 1.13 4.59
CA ARG A 125 12.44 0.57 5.46
C ARG A 125 12.07 0.64 6.93
N LYS A 126 11.57 1.79 7.41
CA LYS A 126 11.11 1.95 8.80
C LYS A 126 10.02 0.93 9.15
N PHE A 127 9.08 0.69 8.24
CA PHE A 127 8.06 -0.32 8.44
C PHE A 127 8.64 -1.75 8.50
N VAL A 128 9.60 -2.08 7.64
CA VAL A 128 10.29 -3.38 7.69
C VAL A 128 11.11 -3.55 8.98
N GLU A 129 11.72 -2.49 9.49
CA GLU A 129 12.39 -2.48 10.79
C GLU A 129 11.38 -2.77 11.93
N LEU A 130 10.19 -2.15 11.88
CA LEU A 130 9.10 -2.42 12.82
C LEU A 130 8.66 -3.89 12.78
N LEU A 131 8.45 -4.45 11.59
CA LEU A 131 8.14 -5.88 11.42
C LEU A 131 9.23 -6.79 12.00
N ASN A 132 10.51 -6.47 11.74
CA ASN A 132 11.63 -7.24 12.28
C ASN A 132 11.71 -7.15 13.81
N ALA A 133 11.42 -5.99 14.39
CA ALA A 133 11.40 -5.80 15.85
C ALA A 133 10.25 -6.59 16.49
N ALA A 134 9.08 -6.63 15.86
CA ALA A 134 7.95 -7.44 16.30
C ALA A 134 8.26 -8.94 16.27
N GLY A 135 8.99 -9.42 15.27
CA GLY A 135 9.50 -10.80 15.18
C GLY A 135 8.43 -11.89 15.08
N CYS A 136 7.18 -11.53 14.80
CA CYS A 136 6.01 -12.42 14.81
C CYS A 136 5.33 -12.48 13.45
N ASP A 137 4.45 -13.47 13.24
CA ASP A 137 3.65 -13.57 12.03
C ASP A 137 2.64 -12.44 11.97
N SER A 138 2.57 -11.75 10.82
CA SER A 138 1.84 -10.51 10.68
C SER A 138 1.04 -10.45 9.38
N ALA A 139 -0.09 -9.75 9.43
CA ALA A 139 -0.83 -9.34 8.24
C ALA A 139 -0.69 -7.82 8.03
N VAL A 140 -0.62 -7.39 6.78
CA VAL A 140 -0.44 -5.99 6.39
C VAL A 140 -1.45 -5.66 5.30
N VAL A 141 -2.42 -4.80 5.59
CA VAL A 141 -3.37 -4.32 4.58
C VAL A 141 -2.92 -2.95 4.11
N THR A 142 -2.58 -2.85 2.83
CA THR A 142 -1.98 -1.65 2.22
C THR A 142 -2.48 -1.43 0.79
N HIS A 143 -1.70 -0.77 -0.06
CA HIS A 143 -2.10 -0.22 -1.34
C HIS A 143 -1.26 -0.76 -2.50
N GLY A 144 -1.87 -0.83 -3.69
CA GLY A 144 -1.27 -1.48 -4.83
C GLY A 144 0.05 -0.87 -5.31
N PHE A 145 0.14 0.46 -5.43
CA PHE A 145 1.37 1.08 -5.88
C PHE A 145 2.47 1.03 -4.82
N TYR A 146 2.12 1.24 -3.54
CA TYR A 146 3.06 1.13 -2.44
C TYR A 146 3.61 -0.29 -2.26
N MET A 147 2.82 -1.34 -2.52
CA MET A 147 3.27 -2.74 -2.44
C MET A 147 4.53 -3.00 -3.25
N HIS A 148 4.71 -2.36 -4.43
CA HIS A 148 5.93 -2.50 -5.23
C HIS A 148 7.19 -2.02 -4.49
N THR A 149 7.06 -1.02 -3.63
CA THR A 149 8.16 -0.53 -2.81
C THR A 149 8.36 -1.44 -1.60
N LEU A 150 7.28 -1.76 -0.88
CA LEU A 150 7.35 -2.60 0.33
C LEU A 150 7.95 -3.97 0.06
N VAL A 151 7.52 -4.65 -0.99
CA VAL A 151 8.05 -5.97 -1.38
C VAL A 151 9.56 -5.90 -1.64
N LYS A 152 10.04 -4.85 -2.31
CA LYS A 152 11.49 -4.66 -2.54
C LYS A 152 12.27 -4.41 -1.25
N GLU A 153 11.73 -3.64 -0.32
CA GLU A 153 12.39 -3.38 0.96
C GLU A 153 12.38 -4.64 1.85
N LEU A 154 11.31 -5.46 1.81
CA LEU A 154 11.29 -6.77 2.47
C LEU A 154 12.37 -7.71 1.90
N GLN A 155 12.49 -7.80 0.57
CA GLN A 155 13.54 -8.62 -0.06
C GLN A 155 14.94 -8.19 0.37
N LYS A 156 15.23 -6.87 0.41
CA LYS A 156 16.51 -6.35 0.90
C LYS A 156 16.77 -6.67 2.37
N ALA A 157 15.72 -6.78 3.17
CA ALA A 157 15.80 -7.16 4.58
C ALA A 157 15.88 -8.70 4.80
N GLY A 158 16.02 -9.47 3.72
CA GLY A 158 16.21 -10.93 3.78
C GLY A 158 14.92 -11.74 3.80
N PHE A 159 13.78 -11.15 3.45
CA PHE A 159 12.55 -11.92 3.25
C PHE A 159 12.55 -12.58 1.87
N ARG A 160 12.16 -13.84 1.84
CA ARG A 160 11.87 -14.57 0.61
C ARG A 160 10.40 -14.36 0.25
N ILE A 161 10.13 -13.93 -0.98
CA ILE A 161 8.77 -13.79 -1.50
C ILE A 161 8.35 -15.13 -2.08
N THR A 162 7.33 -15.76 -1.48
CA THR A 162 6.85 -17.10 -1.87
C THR A 162 5.66 -17.04 -2.82
N LYS A 163 4.89 -15.95 -2.76
CA LYS A 163 3.85 -15.64 -3.75
C LYS A 163 3.89 -14.15 -4.05
N SER A 164 4.02 -13.79 -5.32
CA SER A 164 3.97 -12.42 -5.80
C SER A 164 3.26 -12.37 -7.16
N MET A 165 2.56 -11.28 -7.40
CA MET A 165 1.91 -11.00 -8.69
C MET A 165 2.55 -9.77 -9.32
N ARG A 166 2.60 -9.72 -10.66
CA ARG A 166 3.16 -8.55 -11.37
C ARG A 166 2.30 -7.29 -11.18
N ASN A 167 0.99 -7.48 -11.26
CA ASN A 167 0.00 -6.41 -11.06
C ASN A 167 -0.87 -6.81 -9.88
N TYR A 168 -0.79 -6.07 -8.80
CA TYR A 168 -1.64 -6.29 -7.64
C TYR A 168 -3.06 -5.78 -7.96
N LYS A 169 -4.03 -6.68 -8.12
CA LYS A 169 -5.46 -6.33 -8.19
C LYS A 169 -5.99 -6.08 -6.77
N ASN A 170 -7.14 -5.42 -6.65
CA ASN A 170 -7.80 -5.25 -5.35
C ASN A 170 -8.10 -6.63 -4.73
N GLY A 171 -7.75 -6.81 -3.46
CA GLY A 171 -7.84 -8.09 -2.76
C GLY A 171 -6.66 -9.06 -3.01
N ASP A 172 -5.75 -8.77 -3.95
CA ASP A 172 -4.55 -9.57 -4.14
C ASP A 172 -3.61 -9.50 -2.94
N TYR A 173 -2.78 -10.54 -2.79
CA TYR A 173 -1.81 -10.61 -1.70
C TYR A 173 -0.44 -11.13 -2.13
N VAL A 174 0.54 -10.82 -1.30
CA VAL A 174 1.92 -11.31 -1.36
C VAL A 174 2.26 -12.01 -0.05
N VAL A 175 3.00 -13.10 -0.11
CA VAL A 175 3.53 -13.77 1.08
C VAL A 175 5.05 -13.60 1.11
N ALA A 176 5.54 -13.08 2.22
CA ALA A 176 6.96 -12.89 2.50
C ALA A 176 7.35 -13.71 3.75
N GLU A 177 8.42 -14.47 3.67
CA GLU A 177 8.89 -15.32 4.76
C GLU A 177 10.35 -15.03 5.07
N LYS A 178 10.67 -14.96 6.35
CA LYS A 178 12.03 -14.81 6.85
C LYS A 178 12.31 -15.88 7.89
N TYR A 179 13.34 -16.69 7.67
CA TYR A 179 13.81 -17.63 8.65
C TYR A 179 14.56 -16.86 9.74
N VAL A 180 14.00 -16.84 10.93
CA VAL A 180 14.70 -16.36 12.12
C VAL A 180 15.45 -17.59 12.68
N ALA A 181 16.76 -17.63 12.56
CA ALA A 181 17.55 -18.64 13.24
C ALA A 181 17.26 -18.54 14.75
N ARG A 182 16.70 -19.59 15.35
CA ARG A 182 16.53 -19.63 16.80
C ARG A 182 17.93 -19.51 17.41
N ARG A 183 18.21 -18.38 18.06
CA ARG A 183 19.37 -18.31 18.96
C ARG A 183 19.10 -19.30 20.10
N TRP A 184 19.71 -20.45 20.04
CA TRP A 184 19.82 -21.31 21.20
C TRP A 184 20.58 -20.50 22.25
N LYS A 185 19.90 -20.12 23.33
CA LYS A 185 20.59 -19.69 24.54
C LYS A 185 21.08 -20.97 25.22
N PHE A 186 22.39 -21.23 25.15
CA PHE A 186 23.05 -22.16 26.03
C PHE A 186 23.21 -21.56 27.41
#